data_f60df21b1c698f0acf42772584e47b83
#
_entry.id   f60df21b1c698f0acf42772584e47b83
#
_cell.length_a   1.000
_cell.length_b   1.000
_cell.length_c   1.000
_cell.angle_alpha   90.00
_cell.angle_beta   90.00
_cell.angle_gamma   90.00
#
_symmetry.space_group_name_H-M   'P 1'
#
loop_
_entity.id
_entity.type
_entity.pdbx_description
1 polymer ?
#
loop_
_entity_poly.entity_id
_entity_poly.type
_entity_poly.pdbx_seq_one_letter_code
_entity_poly.pdbx_strand_id
1 'polypeptide(L)'
;MIRGRRGPLLAAGLVLGIGLGGFVDGIVLHQLLQWHNMLSSVVPPNDLVAMKYNMIWDGAFHALTWGMTVLGIGLLFRAGRTLAAAWSSRLLVGGMIAGWGLFNLVEGVIDHLVLQIHHVRPGPHELAWDLGFVTLGGVGLLLVGGALARRT
;
A
#
# COMPACT_ATOMS: atom_id res chain seq x y z
N MET A 1 34.44 -2.51 -12.57
CA MET A 1 33.16 -1.79 -12.36
C MET A 1 32.38 -2.48 -11.26
N ILE A 2 32.34 -1.93 -10.06
CA ILE A 2 31.51 -2.43 -8.98
C ILE A 2 30.05 -2.03 -9.35
N ARG A 3 29.28 -2.97 -9.87
CA ARG A 3 27.83 -2.78 -10.01
C ARG A 3 27.28 -2.55 -8.60
N GLY A 4 27.01 -1.30 -8.24
CA GLY A 4 26.42 -0.98 -6.94
C GLY A 4 25.20 -1.87 -6.69
N ARG A 5 25.09 -2.42 -5.47
CA ARG A 5 23.99 -3.32 -5.10
C ARG A 5 22.67 -2.55 -5.14
N ARG A 6 21.87 -2.76 -6.19
CA ARG A 6 20.53 -2.15 -6.34
C ARG A 6 19.52 -2.66 -5.31
N GLY A 7 19.71 -3.89 -4.82
CA GLY A 7 18.77 -4.57 -3.94
C GLY A 7 18.36 -3.79 -2.68
N PRO A 8 19.31 -3.24 -1.89
CA PRO A 8 18.96 -2.50 -0.68
C PRO A 8 18.11 -1.26 -0.93
N LEU A 9 18.40 -0.49 -1.99
CA LEU A 9 17.62 0.71 -2.34
C LEU A 9 16.22 0.35 -2.87
N LEU A 10 16.13 -0.71 -3.69
CA LEU A 10 14.85 -1.23 -4.17
C LEU A 10 14.00 -1.75 -3.01
N ALA A 11 14.58 -2.50 -2.07
CA ALA A 11 13.88 -3.00 -0.90
C ALA A 11 13.35 -1.84 -0.03
N ALA A 12 14.15 -0.79 0.19
CA ALA A 12 13.71 0.41 0.89
C ALA A 12 12.52 1.07 0.16
N GLY A 13 12.60 1.22 -1.17
CA GLY A 13 11.51 1.76 -1.98
C GLY A 13 10.24 0.92 -1.88
N LEU A 14 10.34 -0.41 -2.02
CA LEU A 14 9.18 -1.31 -1.91
C LEU A 14 8.49 -1.19 -0.55
N VAL A 15 9.25 -1.23 0.55
CA VAL A 15 8.69 -1.13 1.90
C VAL A 15 8.07 0.24 2.17
N LEU A 16 8.72 1.33 1.72
CA LEU A 16 8.14 2.69 1.77
C LEU A 16 6.84 2.76 0.95
N GLY A 17 6.83 2.17 -0.23
CA GLY A 17 5.66 2.15 -1.10
C GLY A 17 4.48 1.41 -0.48
N ILE A 18 4.72 0.28 0.19
CA ILE A 18 3.69 -0.47 0.95
C ILE A 18 3.12 0.43 2.06
N GLY A 19 3.97 1.03 2.90
CA GLY A 19 3.51 1.86 4.00
C GLY A 19 2.76 3.11 3.55
N LEU A 20 3.31 3.86 2.59
CA LEU A 20 2.69 5.09 2.07
C LEU A 20 1.44 4.78 1.23
N GLY A 21 1.42 3.67 0.48
CA GLY A 21 0.24 3.22 -0.25
C GLY A 21 -0.92 2.90 0.68
N GLY A 22 -0.64 2.16 1.78
CA GLY A 22 -1.64 1.91 2.81
C GLY A 22 -2.12 3.20 3.52
N PHE A 23 -1.26 4.21 3.69
CA PHE A 23 -1.72 5.52 4.17
C PHE A 23 -2.65 6.22 3.18
N VAL A 24 -2.38 6.13 1.87
CA VAL A 24 -3.29 6.71 0.86
C VAL A 24 -4.64 6.04 0.95
N ASP A 25 -4.69 4.71 1.02
CA ASP A 25 -5.93 3.97 1.21
C ASP A 25 -6.66 4.39 2.48
N GLY A 26 -6.04 4.25 3.63
CA GLY A 26 -6.65 4.55 4.91
C GLY A 26 -7.07 6.02 5.08
N ILE A 27 -6.27 6.98 4.61
CA ILE A 27 -6.62 8.40 4.71
C ILE A 27 -7.69 8.77 3.71
N VAL A 28 -7.55 8.35 2.45
CA VAL A 28 -8.48 8.79 1.40
C VAL A 28 -9.78 8.00 1.46
N LEU A 29 -9.73 6.66 1.47
CA LEU A 29 -10.94 5.84 1.35
C LEU A 29 -11.64 5.68 2.70
N HIS A 30 -10.91 5.40 3.80
CA HIS A 30 -11.52 5.19 5.10
C HIS A 30 -11.89 6.50 5.81
N GLN A 31 -11.03 7.54 5.75
CA GLN A 31 -11.21 8.73 6.58
C GLN A 31 -11.83 9.91 5.84
N LEU A 32 -11.38 10.25 4.63
CA LEU A 32 -11.88 11.42 3.89
C LEU A 32 -13.15 11.11 3.11
N LEU A 33 -13.15 10.06 2.30
CA LEU A 33 -14.31 9.66 1.49
C LEU A 33 -15.30 8.82 2.30
N GLN A 34 -14.82 8.15 3.34
CA GLN A 34 -15.63 7.26 4.19
C GLN A 34 -16.43 6.25 3.35
N TRP A 35 -15.79 5.73 2.30
CA TRP A 35 -16.43 4.74 1.44
C TRP A 35 -16.58 3.40 2.15
N HIS A 36 -15.60 3.04 2.98
CA HIS A 36 -15.61 1.84 3.81
C HIS A 36 -14.74 2.04 5.07
N ASN A 37 -14.82 1.08 5.99
CA ASN A 37 -13.93 0.88 7.11
C ASN A 37 -13.40 -0.55 7.05
N MET A 38 -12.38 -0.88 7.82
CA MET A 38 -11.65 -2.14 7.77
C MET A 38 -12.54 -3.40 7.87
N LEU A 39 -13.67 -3.32 8.59
CA LEU A 39 -14.59 -4.45 8.79
C LEU A 39 -16.02 -4.14 8.34
N SER A 40 -16.23 -3.13 7.49
CA SER A 40 -17.56 -2.58 7.22
C SER A 40 -18.57 -3.56 6.60
N SER A 41 -18.12 -4.62 5.91
CA SER A 41 -19.01 -5.67 5.39
C SER A 41 -19.39 -6.72 6.43
N VAL A 42 -18.50 -6.98 7.42
CA VAL A 42 -18.72 -7.98 8.48
C VAL A 42 -19.36 -7.36 9.72
N VAL A 43 -18.98 -6.13 10.03
CA VAL A 43 -19.51 -5.31 11.14
C VAL A 43 -19.99 -3.98 10.54
N PRO A 44 -21.17 -3.93 9.89
CA PRO A 44 -21.68 -2.72 9.30
C PRO A 44 -21.79 -1.59 10.35
N PRO A 45 -21.26 -0.37 10.07
CA PRO A 45 -21.17 0.71 11.07
C PRO A 45 -22.52 1.43 11.27
N ASN A 46 -23.57 0.67 11.59
CA ASN A 46 -24.96 1.15 11.72
C ASN A 46 -25.28 1.75 13.10
N ASP A 47 -24.41 1.54 14.08
CA ASP A 47 -24.54 2.09 15.43
C ASP A 47 -23.18 2.49 16.01
N LEU A 48 -23.17 3.18 17.14
CA LEU A 48 -21.96 3.70 17.77
C LEU A 48 -20.96 2.61 18.19
N VAL A 49 -21.43 1.42 18.55
CA VAL A 49 -20.55 0.31 18.97
C VAL A 49 -19.85 -0.28 17.75
N ALA A 50 -20.60 -0.59 16.70
CA ALA A 50 -20.07 -1.09 15.43
C ALA A 50 -19.10 -0.08 14.78
N MET A 51 -19.44 1.22 14.84
CA MET A 51 -18.58 2.29 14.36
C MET A 51 -17.26 2.35 15.14
N LYS A 52 -17.28 2.29 16.49
CA LYS A 52 -16.06 2.25 17.30
C LYS A 52 -15.21 1.03 17.02
N TYR A 53 -15.84 -0.11 16.76
CA TYR A 53 -15.13 -1.33 16.39
C TYR A 53 -14.34 -1.15 15.08
N ASN A 54 -15.00 -0.61 14.06
CA ASN A 54 -14.35 -0.28 12.80
C ASN A 54 -13.20 0.73 12.97
N MET A 55 -13.40 1.78 13.78
CA MET A 55 -12.35 2.78 14.06
C MET A 55 -11.11 2.18 14.72
N ILE A 56 -11.28 1.17 15.61
CA ILE A 56 -10.15 0.46 16.23
C ILE A 56 -9.35 -0.31 15.16
N TRP A 57 -10.03 -1.01 14.26
CA TRP A 57 -9.38 -1.75 13.19
C TRP A 57 -8.73 -0.83 12.13
N ASP A 58 -9.38 0.29 11.79
CA ASP A 58 -8.76 1.34 10.97
C ASP A 58 -7.49 1.88 11.65
N GLY A 59 -7.54 2.09 12.97
CA GLY A 59 -6.37 2.49 13.76
C GLY A 59 -5.25 1.46 13.76
N ALA A 60 -5.58 0.16 13.88
CA ALA A 60 -4.61 -0.93 13.79
C ALA A 60 -3.96 -1.00 12.39
N PHE A 61 -4.76 -0.82 11.34
CA PHE A 61 -4.29 -0.71 9.97
C PHE A 61 -3.31 0.47 9.78
N HIS A 62 -3.65 1.66 10.30
CA HIS A 62 -2.76 2.81 10.27
C HIS A 62 -1.47 2.58 11.07
N ALA A 63 -1.53 1.89 12.22
CA ALA A 63 -0.34 1.52 12.97
C ALA A 63 0.59 0.58 12.18
N LEU A 64 0.04 -0.37 11.44
CA LEU A 64 0.79 -1.26 10.55
C LEU A 64 1.47 -0.46 9.42
N THR A 65 0.73 0.39 8.71
CA THR A 65 1.26 1.20 7.60
C THR A 65 2.31 2.21 8.08
N TRP A 66 2.12 2.78 9.29
CA TRP A 66 3.13 3.60 9.96
C TRP A 66 4.40 2.78 10.24
N GLY A 67 4.27 1.59 10.82
CA GLY A 67 5.40 0.70 11.09
C GLY A 67 6.18 0.33 9.82
N MET A 68 5.47 0.03 8.71
CA MET A 68 6.09 -0.22 7.41
C MET A 68 6.83 1.01 6.88
N THR A 69 6.27 2.21 7.06
CA THR A 69 6.95 3.46 6.67
C THR A 69 8.22 3.70 7.48
N VAL A 70 8.18 3.50 8.80
CA VAL A 70 9.36 3.62 9.67
C VAL A 70 10.44 2.60 9.28
N LEU A 71 10.04 1.35 9.03
CA LEU A 71 10.96 0.32 8.54
C LEU A 71 11.59 0.71 7.20
N GLY A 72 10.78 1.22 6.27
CA GLY A 72 11.25 1.69 4.97
C GLY A 72 12.26 2.82 5.07
N ILE A 73 12.04 3.79 5.98
CA ILE A 73 13.02 4.87 6.28
C ILE A 73 14.32 4.27 6.83
N GLY A 74 14.24 3.31 7.75
CA GLY A 74 15.42 2.62 8.29
C GLY A 74 16.22 1.87 7.22
N LEU A 75 15.52 1.18 6.30
CA LEU A 75 16.16 0.52 5.16
C LEU A 75 16.79 1.51 4.20
N LEU A 76 16.13 2.66 3.94
CA LEU A 76 16.65 3.74 3.11
C LEU A 76 17.93 4.34 3.69
N PHE A 77 17.93 4.59 5.00
CA PHE A 77 19.13 5.06 5.71
C PHE A 77 20.29 4.07 5.60
N ARG A 78 20.04 2.77 5.79
CA ARG A 78 21.06 1.72 5.61
C ARG A 78 21.57 1.66 4.17
N ALA A 79 20.66 1.76 3.19
CA ALA A 79 21.04 1.76 1.77
C ALA A 79 21.94 2.95 1.45
N GLY A 80 21.62 4.15 1.94
CA GLY A 80 22.43 5.36 1.74
C GLY A 80 23.84 5.24 2.31
N ARG A 81 24.02 4.57 3.43
CA ARG A 81 25.36 4.33 4.02
C ARG A 81 26.23 3.37 3.21
N THR A 82 25.63 2.44 2.49
CA THR A 82 26.35 1.39 1.73
C THR A 82 26.47 1.71 0.25
N LEU A 83 25.67 2.63 -0.29
CA LEU A 83 25.51 2.91 -1.72
C LEU A 83 25.80 4.36 -2.10
N ALA A 84 26.62 5.10 -1.32
CA ALA A 84 26.91 6.51 -1.55
C ALA A 84 27.30 6.86 -3.01
N ALA A 85 27.80 5.89 -3.79
CA ALA A 85 28.16 6.05 -5.20
C ALA A 85 27.12 5.53 -6.21
N ALA A 86 26.05 4.86 -5.78
CA ALA A 86 25.06 4.18 -6.65
C ALA A 86 23.61 4.60 -6.36
N TRP A 87 23.41 5.81 -5.83
CA TRP A 87 22.08 6.35 -5.57
C TRP A 87 21.30 6.57 -6.89
N SER A 88 20.08 6.07 -6.97
CA SER A 88 19.17 6.29 -8.11
C SER A 88 17.77 6.65 -7.63
N SER A 89 17.37 7.90 -7.84
CA SER A 89 16.01 8.36 -7.54
C SER A 89 14.95 7.57 -8.32
N ARG A 90 15.26 7.17 -9.56
CA ARG A 90 14.35 6.33 -10.37
C ARG A 90 14.15 4.95 -9.75
N LEU A 91 15.21 4.33 -9.25
CA LEU A 91 15.12 3.03 -8.58
C LEU A 91 14.29 3.11 -7.30
N LEU A 92 14.51 4.16 -6.49
CA LEU A 92 13.76 4.41 -5.27
C LEU A 92 12.28 4.66 -5.57
N VAL A 93 11.98 5.63 -6.44
CA VAL A 93 10.60 6.00 -6.80
C VAL A 93 9.89 4.84 -7.51
N GLY A 94 10.58 4.14 -8.42
CA GLY A 94 10.04 2.93 -9.06
C GLY A 94 9.72 1.84 -8.04
N GLY A 95 10.59 1.65 -7.03
CA GLY A 95 10.34 0.76 -5.90
C GLY A 95 9.12 1.19 -5.08
N MET A 96 8.97 2.48 -4.80
CA MET A 96 7.82 3.01 -4.04
C MET A 96 6.50 2.81 -4.79
N ILE A 97 6.46 3.10 -6.09
CA ILE A 97 5.26 2.86 -6.91
C ILE A 97 4.93 1.37 -6.98
N ALA A 98 5.95 0.51 -7.17
CA ALA A 98 5.75 -0.93 -7.17
C ALA A 98 5.30 -1.47 -5.80
N GLY A 99 5.83 -0.93 -4.70
CA GLY A 99 5.43 -1.26 -3.33
C GLY A 99 3.97 -0.88 -3.04
N TRP A 100 3.54 0.30 -3.50
CA TRP A 100 2.13 0.69 -3.43
C TRP A 100 1.25 -0.26 -4.24
N GLY A 101 1.62 -0.57 -5.48
CA GLY A 101 0.90 -1.56 -6.28
C GLY A 101 0.82 -2.94 -5.62
N LEU A 102 1.91 -3.39 -4.96
CA LEU A 102 1.93 -4.64 -4.22
C LEU A 102 0.97 -4.60 -3.01
N PHE A 103 0.92 -3.50 -2.28
CA PHE A 103 -0.03 -3.30 -1.19
C PHE A 103 -1.47 -3.43 -1.72
N ASN A 104 -1.86 -2.64 -2.73
CA ASN A 104 -3.20 -2.67 -3.29
C ASN A 104 -3.58 -4.06 -3.85
N LEU A 105 -2.61 -4.76 -4.46
CA LEU A 105 -2.84 -6.10 -4.98
C LEU A 105 -3.13 -7.11 -3.86
N VAL A 106 -2.31 -7.10 -2.80
CA VAL A 106 -2.44 -8.05 -1.67
C VAL A 106 -3.71 -7.76 -0.89
N GLU A 107 -3.93 -6.52 -0.51
CA GLU A 107 -5.10 -6.08 0.24
C GLU A 107 -6.38 -6.31 -0.59
N GLY A 108 -6.43 -5.84 -1.83
CA GLY A 108 -7.61 -6.00 -2.68
C GLY A 108 -7.96 -7.46 -2.97
N VAL A 109 -6.96 -8.34 -3.15
CA VAL A 109 -7.26 -9.78 -3.32
C VAL A 109 -7.70 -10.42 -2.02
N ILE A 110 -7.02 -10.14 -0.91
CA ILE A 110 -7.32 -10.81 0.37
C ILE A 110 -8.60 -10.24 0.97
N ASP A 111 -8.68 -8.92 1.15
CA ASP A 111 -9.73 -8.30 1.96
C ASP A 111 -11.01 -8.03 1.18
N HIS A 112 -10.91 -7.67 -0.12
CA HIS A 112 -12.10 -7.41 -0.95
C HIS A 112 -12.64 -8.67 -1.61
N LEU A 113 -11.77 -9.51 -2.22
CA LEU A 113 -12.23 -10.62 -3.06
C LEU A 113 -12.35 -11.95 -2.31
N VAL A 114 -11.40 -12.28 -1.41
CA VAL A 114 -11.38 -13.58 -0.70
C VAL A 114 -12.13 -13.51 0.62
N LEU A 115 -11.76 -12.60 1.51
CA LEU A 115 -12.36 -12.48 2.84
C LEU A 115 -13.63 -11.63 2.82
N GLN A 116 -13.77 -10.71 1.88
CA GLN A 116 -14.91 -9.81 1.74
C GLN A 116 -15.24 -9.05 3.03
N ILE A 117 -14.21 -8.66 3.79
CA ILE A 117 -14.37 -7.95 5.05
C ILE A 117 -14.76 -6.48 4.83
N HIS A 118 -14.40 -5.94 3.68
CA HIS A 118 -14.88 -4.67 3.13
C HIS A 118 -14.71 -4.68 1.60
N HIS A 119 -15.30 -3.71 0.92
CA HIS A 119 -15.16 -3.44 -0.51
C HIS A 119 -14.66 -2.02 -0.71
N VAL A 120 -13.95 -1.72 -1.79
CA VAL A 120 -13.47 -0.35 -2.09
C VAL A 120 -14.62 0.65 -1.97
N ARG A 121 -15.77 0.32 -2.55
CA ARG A 121 -16.98 1.12 -2.43
C ARG A 121 -18.20 0.19 -2.42
N PRO A 122 -18.86 0.01 -1.27
CA PRO A 122 -20.07 -0.80 -1.18
C PRO A 122 -21.19 -0.30 -2.09
N GLY A 123 -22.03 -1.21 -2.56
CA GLY A 123 -23.19 -0.88 -3.37
C GLY A 123 -23.30 -1.67 -4.68
N PRO A 124 -24.17 -1.25 -5.64
CA PRO A 124 -24.51 -2.06 -6.80
C PRO A 124 -23.35 -2.38 -7.76
N HIS A 125 -22.21 -1.72 -7.63
CA HIS A 125 -21.02 -1.91 -8.49
C HIS A 125 -19.76 -2.24 -7.69
N GLU A 126 -19.88 -2.78 -6.47
CA GLU A 126 -18.76 -3.08 -5.58
C GLU A 126 -17.67 -3.94 -6.24
N LEU A 127 -18.05 -5.02 -6.93
CA LEU A 127 -17.10 -5.87 -7.64
C LEU A 127 -16.31 -5.11 -8.74
N ALA A 128 -16.95 -4.18 -9.43
CA ALA A 128 -16.25 -3.38 -10.44
C ALA A 128 -15.21 -2.44 -9.81
N TRP A 129 -15.51 -1.88 -8.64
CA TRP A 129 -14.56 -1.07 -7.87
C TRP A 129 -13.39 -1.92 -7.37
N ASP A 130 -13.66 -3.11 -6.81
CA ASP A 130 -12.64 -4.04 -6.31
C ASP A 130 -11.71 -4.52 -7.44
N LEU A 131 -12.29 -4.93 -8.58
CA LEU A 131 -11.51 -5.32 -9.74
C LEU A 131 -10.70 -4.15 -10.33
N GLY A 132 -11.25 -2.94 -10.35
CA GLY A 132 -10.53 -1.72 -10.74
C GLY A 132 -9.35 -1.44 -9.81
N PHE A 133 -9.56 -1.57 -8.52
CA PHE A 133 -8.52 -1.39 -7.50
C PHE A 133 -7.38 -2.41 -7.67
N VAL A 134 -7.70 -3.69 -7.80
CA VAL A 134 -6.71 -4.76 -8.01
C VAL A 134 -5.98 -4.62 -9.35
N THR A 135 -6.70 -4.33 -10.44
CA THR A 135 -6.10 -4.29 -11.78
C THR A 135 -5.31 -3.00 -12.02
N LEU A 136 -5.89 -1.83 -11.79
CA LEU A 136 -5.24 -0.54 -12.04
C LEU A 136 -4.37 -0.12 -10.86
N GLY A 137 -4.91 -0.17 -9.65
CA GLY A 137 -4.20 0.19 -8.43
C GLY A 137 -3.16 -0.84 -8.01
N GLY A 138 -3.42 -2.14 -8.22
CA GLY A 138 -2.48 -3.22 -7.92
C GLY A 138 -1.52 -3.50 -9.05
N VAL A 139 -1.97 -4.25 -10.05
CA VAL A 139 -1.12 -4.71 -11.17
C VAL A 139 -0.56 -3.53 -11.97
N GLY A 140 -1.36 -2.51 -12.27
CA GLY A 140 -0.95 -1.34 -13.03
C GLY A 140 0.23 -0.61 -12.39
N LEU A 141 0.11 -0.26 -11.09
CA LEU A 141 1.21 0.42 -10.37
C LEU A 141 2.43 -0.49 -10.22
N LEU A 142 2.24 -1.79 -9.99
CA LEU A 142 3.35 -2.75 -9.92
C LEU A 142 4.16 -2.79 -11.22
N LEU A 143 3.49 -2.82 -12.37
CA LEU A 143 4.14 -2.80 -13.69
C LEU A 143 4.83 -1.47 -13.97
N VAL A 144 4.19 -0.34 -13.70
CA VAL A 144 4.76 1.00 -13.89
C VAL A 144 5.99 1.19 -13.01
N GLY A 145 5.88 0.88 -11.73
CA GLY A 145 7.00 0.98 -10.79
C GLY A 145 8.16 0.06 -11.16
N GLY A 146 7.86 -1.18 -11.54
CA GLY A 146 8.86 -2.14 -12.02
C GLY A 146 9.56 -1.68 -13.30
N ALA A 147 8.83 -1.12 -14.26
CA ALA A 147 9.40 -0.57 -15.48
C ALA A 147 10.31 0.63 -15.20
N LEU A 148 9.89 1.53 -14.31
CA LEU A 148 10.69 2.70 -13.89
C LEU A 148 11.99 2.27 -13.20
N ALA A 149 11.91 1.30 -12.29
CA ALA A 149 13.07 0.77 -11.56
C ALA A 149 14.09 0.06 -12.47
N ARG A 150 13.66 -0.52 -13.59
CA ARG A 150 14.56 -1.21 -14.54
C ARG A 150 15.37 -0.26 -15.42
N ARG A 151 14.90 0.96 -15.65
CA ARG A 151 15.53 1.96 -16.54
C ARG A 151 16.72 2.71 -15.90
N THR A 152 17.31 2.14 -14.84
CA THR A 152 18.42 2.73 -14.07
C THR A 152 19.73 1.99 -14.26
#